data_350cbf5cccab0551b00c927e05dd3cf1
#
_entry.id   350cbf5cccab0551b00c927e05dd3cf1
#
_cell.length_a   1.000
_cell.length_b   1.000
_cell.length_c   1.000
_cell.angle_alpha   90.00
_cell.angle_beta   90.00
_cell.angle_gamma   90.00
#
_symmetry.space_group_name_H-M   'P 1'
#
loop_
_entity.id
_entity.type
_entity.pdbx_description
1 polymer ?
#
loop_
_entity_poly.entity_id
_entity_poly.type
_entity_poly.pdbx_seq_one_letter_code
_entity_poly.pdbx_strand_id
1 'polypeptide(L)'
;MSKSDRKPRKGIYKLPKNSKYRGSHDPVYRSSWELQMCKWCDANPNVKKWMSEGTIVPYRSKLDGRMHRYYVDFTVQFTNGQTVLFEIKPLKQTMKPRYQKRKSKKHLNEVYTYTRNISKWEAAKEFARQNDISFQILTENELKKMGMKIPY
;
A
#
# COMPACT_ATOMS: atom_id res chain seq x y z
N MET A 1 -14.61 -1.30 -28.36
CA MET A 1 -14.17 -1.62 -27.00
C MET A 1 -13.84 -0.35 -26.24
N SER A 2 -14.40 -0.22 -25.11
CA SER A 2 -14.25 0.99 -24.30
C SER A 2 -12.86 1.09 -23.71
N LYS A 3 -12.23 2.27 -23.86
CA LYS A 3 -10.94 2.55 -23.22
C LYS A 3 -11.08 2.69 -21.71
N SER A 4 -12.30 2.79 -21.19
CA SER A 4 -12.53 2.95 -19.75
C SER A 4 -12.06 1.74 -18.95
N ASP A 5 -12.03 0.55 -19.58
CA ASP A 5 -11.59 -0.67 -18.92
C ASP A 5 -10.09 -0.69 -18.61
N ARG A 6 -9.35 0.27 -19.16
CA ARG A 6 -7.89 0.37 -18.97
C ARG A 6 -7.50 1.38 -17.91
N LYS A 7 -8.44 2.17 -17.40
CA LYS A 7 -8.14 3.16 -16.36
C LYS A 7 -8.13 2.50 -15.00
N PRO A 8 -7.21 2.92 -14.10
CA PRO A 8 -7.26 2.50 -12.72
C PRO A 8 -8.63 2.82 -12.16
N ARG A 9 -9.29 1.84 -11.61
CA ARG A 9 -10.60 2.04 -11.00
C ARG A 9 -10.41 2.58 -9.60
N LYS A 10 -10.97 3.75 -9.37
CA LYS A 10 -11.04 4.35 -8.03
C LYS A 10 -12.47 4.21 -7.54
N GLY A 11 -12.64 4.00 -6.27
CA GLY A 11 -13.97 3.93 -5.70
C GLY A 11 -13.95 3.64 -4.22
N ILE A 12 -15.15 3.51 -3.68
CA ILE A 12 -15.36 3.11 -2.30
C ILE A 12 -15.70 1.62 -2.30
N TYR A 13 -14.97 0.84 -1.52
CA TYR A 13 -15.26 -0.58 -1.37
C TYR A 13 -16.54 -0.72 -0.55
N LYS A 14 -17.55 -1.32 -1.16
CA LYS A 14 -18.82 -1.57 -0.48
C LYS A 14 -18.65 -2.72 0.50
N LEU A 15 -18.82 -2.43 1.79
CA LEU A 15 -18.62 -3.43 2.83
C LEU A 15 -19.70 -4.51 2.77
N PRO A 16 -19.31 -5.79 2.72
CA PRO A 16 -20.28 -6.87 2.86
C PRO A 16 -20.88 -6.88 4.25
N LYS A 17 -21.99 -7.59 4.41
CA LYS A 17 -22.76 -7.62 5.67
C LYS A 17 -21.90 -8.02 6.88
N ASN A 18 -20.99 -8.96 6.68
CA ASN A 18 -20.13 -9.47 7.75
C ASN A 18 -18.69 -8.98 7.61
N SER A 19 -18.51 -7.74 7.13
CA SER A 19 -17.16 -7.18 6.94
C SER A 19 -16.41 -7.06 8.26
N LYS A 20 -15.12 -7.31 8.17
CA LYS A 20 -14.18 -7.16 9.28
C LYS A 20 -13.53 -5.78 9.31
N TYR A 21 -14.00 -4.86 8.46
CA TYR A 21 -13.46 -3.51 8.38
C TYR A 21 -13.75 -2.73 9.66
N ARG A 22 -12.72 -2.03 10.19
CA ARG A 22 -12.82 -1.28 11.43
C ARG A 22 -12.26 0.13 11.31
N GLY A 23 -12.13 0.64 10.07
CA GLY A 23 -11.68 2.00 9.86
C GLY A 23 -12.72 3.04 10.24
N SER A 24 -12.26 4.28 10.46
CA SER A 24 -13.12 5.40 10.83
C SER A 24 -13.83 6.03 9.63
N HIS A 25 -13.38 5.72 8.41
CA HIS A 25 -13.99 6.20 7.17
C HIS A 25 -14.12 5.03 6.21
N ASP A 26 -14.95 5.18 5.18
CA ASP A 26 -15.14 4.13 4.19
C ASP A 26 -13.82 3.80 3.49
N PRO A 27 -13.55 2.51 3.22
CA PRO A 27 -12.32 2.13 2.54
C PRO A 27 -12.37 2.53 1.07
N VAL A 28 -11.38 3.33 0.67
CA VAL A 28 -11.23 3.81 -0.69
C VAL A 28 -10.15 2.98 -1.38
N TYR A 29 -10.44 2.48 -2.57
CA TYR A 29 -9.42 1.85 -3.40
C TYR A 29 -9.08 2.75 -4.57
N ARG A 30 -7.77 2.85 -4.87
CA ARG A 30 -7.24 3.70 -5.93
C ARG A 30 -6.74 2.89 -7.11
N SER A 31 -6.84 1.57 -7.01
CA SER A 31 -6.44 0.63 -8.06
C SER A 31 -7.21 -0.67 -7.91
N SER A 32 -7.20 -1.49 -8.97
CA SER A 32 -7.81 -2.82 -8.91
C SER A 32 -7.09 -3.73 -7.90
N TRP A 33 -5.80 -3.53 -7.70
CA TRP A 33 -5.04 -4.31 -6.73
C TRP A 33 -5.53 -4.02 -5.31
N GLU A 34 -5.77 -2.74 -5.00
CA GLU A 34 -6.31 -2.36 -3.69
C GLU A 34 -7.71 -2.89 -3.49
N LEU A 35 -8.55 -2.89 -4.54
CA LEU A 35 -9.89 -3.47 -4.45
C LEU A 35 -9.82 -4.96 -4.14
N GLN A 36 -8.93 -5.68 -4.81
CA GLN A 36 -8.74 -7.11 -4.52
C GLN A 36 -8.24 -7.34 -3.10
N MET A 37 -7.37 -6.46 -2.59
CA MET A 37 -6.89 -6.54 -1.21
C MET A 37 -8.04 -6.36 -0.21
N CYS A 38 -8.95 -5.42 -0.45
CA CYS A 38 -10.13 -5.25 0.38
C CYS A 38 -10.95 -6.54 0.45
N LYS A 39 -11.19 -7.15 -0.72
CA LYS A 39 -11.92 -8.42 -0.80
C LYS A 39 -11.20 -9.55 -0.08
N TRP A 40 -9.89 -9.62 -0.26
CA TRP A 40 -9.06 -10.63 0.39
C TRP A 40 -9.13 -10.50 1.92
N CYS A 41 -9.07 -9.28 2.43
CA CYS A 41 -9.15 -9.04 3.87
C CYS A 41 -10.48 -9.53 4.46
N ASP A 42 -11.58 -9.32 3.75
CA ASP A 42 -12.89 -9.76 4.24
C ASP A 42 -13.10 -11.27 4.06
N ALA A 43 -12.52 -11.87 3.02
CA ALA A 43 -12.70 -13.28 2.70
C ALA A 43 -11.78 -14.21 3.47
N ASN A 44 -10.63 -13.72 3.93
CA ASN A 44 -9.62 -14.57 4.56
C ASN A 44 -9.99 -14.87 6.02
N PRO A 45 -10.23 -16.14 6.39
CA PRO A 45 -10.61 -16.49 7.76
C PRO A 45 -9.53 -16.18 8.80
N ASN A 46 -8.27 -15.99 8.38
CA ASN A 46 -7.18 -15.64 9.27
C ASN A 46 -7.11 -14.15 9.58
N VAL A 47 -7.89 -13.32 8.89
CA VAL A 47 -7.98 -11.89 9.18
C VAL A 47 -9.05 -11.68 10.24
N LYS A 48 -8.66 -11.02 11.34
CA LYS A 48 -9.59 -10.66 12.41
C LYS A 48 -10.28 -9.34 12.13
N LYS A 49 -9.50 -8.32 11.76
CA LYS A 49 -10.02 -6.99 11.39
C LYS A 49 -8.99 -6.27 10.53
N TRP A 50 -9.45 -5.26 9.79
CA TRP A 50 -8.57 -4.50 8.92
C TRP A 50 -9.03 -3.06 8.76
N MET A 51 -8.11 -2.19 8.34
CA MET A 51 -8.39 -0.79 8.04
C MET A 51 -7.68 -0.38 6.75
N SER A 52 -8.27 0.56 6.03
CA SER A 52 -7.68 1.22 4.88
C SER A 52 -7.27 2.63 5.28
N GLU A 53 -6.00 2.98 5.04
CA GLU A 53 -5.46 4.31 5.34
C GLU A 53 -5.75 4.78 6.79
N GLY A 54 -5.85 3.82 7.72
CA GLY A 54 -6.18 4.09 9.12
C GLY A 54 -4.97 4.33 10.01
N THR A 55 -3.81 3.85 9.62
CA THR A 55 -2.58 4.03 10.38
C THR A 55 -1.74 5.12 9.73
N ILE A 56 -1.37 6.12 10.52
CA ILE A 56 -0.57 7.24 10.06
C ILE A 56 0.82 7.11 10.65
N VAL A 57 1.84 7.08 9.78
CA VAL A 57 3.25 7.03 10.18
C VAL A 57 3.87 8.39 9.86
N PRO A 58 4.29 9.14 10.87
CA PRO A 58 5.04 10.37 10.61
C PRO A 58 6.43 10.02 10.06
N TYR A 59 6.86 10.74 9.06
CA TYR A 59 8.19 10.52 8.48
C TYR A 59 8.81 11.84 8.09
N ARG A 60 10.15 11.90 8.16
CA ARG A 60 10.91 13.03 7.66
C ARG A 60 11.33 12.73 6.23
N SER A 61 10.87 13.56 5.29
CA SER A 61 11.22 13.38 3.89
C SER A 61 12.67 13.78 3.64
N LYS A 62 13.40 12.93 2.91
CA LYS A 62 14.76 13.24 2.46
C LYS A 62 14.77 14.31 1.37
N LEU A 63 13.61 14.61 0.77
CA LEU A 63 13.51 15.61 -0.27
C LEU A 63 13.51 17.03 0.26
N ASP A 64 12.77 17.30 1.34
CA ASP A 64 12.62 18.64 1.88
C ASP A 64 13.04 18.76 3.37
N GLY A 65 13.40 17.66 4.00
CA GLY A 65 13.78 17.64 5.40
C GLY A 65 12.64 17.90 6.37
N ARG A 66 11.41 17.95 5.90
CA ARG A 66 10.23 18.24 6.72
C ARG A 66 9.52 16.98 7.13
N MET A 67 8.72 17.09 8.20
CA MET A 67 7.85 16.00 8.64
C MET A 67 6.60 15.96 7.79
N HIS A 68 6.23 14.75 7.39
CA HIS A 68 5.03 14.45 6.61
C HIS A 68 4.27 13.30 7.25
N ARG A 69 3.04 13.08 6.77
CA ARG A 69 2.20 11.96 7.20
C ARG A 69 2.15 10.91 6.10
N TYR A 70 2.47 9.68 6.47
CA TYR A 70 2.32 8.55 5.57
C TYR A 70 1.10 7.74 6.00
N TYR A 71 0.08 7.71 5.15
CA TYR A 71 -1.13 6.92 5.36
C TYR A 71 -0.87 5.54 4.76
N VAL A 72 -0.67 4.55 5.61
CA VAL A 72 -0.36 3.19 5.17
C VAL A 72 -1.59 2.61 4.48
N ASP A 73 -1.39 1.92 3.35
CA ASP A 73 -2.50 1.43 2.53
C ASP A 73 -3.46 0.55 3.34
N PHE A 74 -2.93 -0.44 4.06
CA PHE A 74 -3.75 -1.38 4.82
C PHE A 74 -3.11 -1.70 6.16
N THR A 75 -3.92 -1.77 7.19
CA THR A 75 -3.53 -2.30 8.50
C THR A 75 -4.39 -3.53 8.76
N VAL A 76 -3.76 -4.68 8.94
CA VAL A 76 -4.46 -5.95 9.08
C VAL A 76 -4.05 -6.63 10.37
N GLN A 77 -5.03 -6.95 11.21
CA GLN A 77 -4.81 -7.77 12.39
C GLN A 77 -5.29 -9.19 12.08
N PHE A 78 -4.40 -10.14 12.26
CA PHE A 78 -4.70 -11.55 12.05
C PHE A 78 -5.19 -12.22 13.33
N THR A 79 -5.84 -13.38 13.18
CA THR A 79 -6.41 -14.11 14.30
C THR A 79 -5.36 -14.63 15.28
N ASN A 80 -4.10 -14.74 14.83
CA ASN A 80 -2.98 -15.13 15.71
C ASN A 80 -2.44 -13.97 16.56
N GLY A 81 -3.06 -12.79 16.46
CA GLY A 81 -2.66 -11.61 17.21
C GLY A 81 -1.65 -10.71 16.51
N GLN A 82 -1.08 -11.14 15.39
CA GLN A 82 -0.15 -10.31 14.64
C GLN A 82 -0.87 -9.18 13.91
N THR A 83 -0.25 -8.01 13.89
CA THR A 83 -0.72 -6.87 13.09
C THR A 83 0.37 -6.54 12.06
N VAL A 84 -0.05 -6.34 10.82
CA VAL A 84 0.85 -6.02 9.71
C VAL A 84 0.36 -4.76 9.00
N LEU A 85 1.27 -3.86 8.75
CA LEU A 85 1.05 -2.71 7.88
C LEU A 85 1.46 -3.12 6.47
N PHE A 86 0.55 -2.99 5.51
CA PHE A 86 0.80 -3.35 4.12
C PHE A 86 0.79 -2.14 3.23
N GLU A 87 1.79 -2.05 2.37
CA GLU A 87 1.83 -1.12 1.25
C GLU A 87 1.74 -1.92 -0.04
N ILE A 88 0.86 -1.53 -0.94
CA ILE A 88 0.74 -2.17 -2.25
C ILE A 88 1.49 -1.32 -3.26
N LYS A 89 2.46 -1.92 -3.93
CA LYS A 89 3.34 -1.20 -4.85
C LYS A 89 3.86 -2.14 -5.94
N PRO A 90 3.80 -1.75 -7.22
CA PRO A 90 4.44 -2.54 -8.27
C PRO A 90 5.93 -2.72 -7.99
N LEU A 91 6.44 -3.91 -8.26
CA LEU A 91 7.85 -4.24 -8.01
C LEU A 91 8.80 -3.21 -8.63
N LYS A 92 8.49 -2.78 -9.85
CA LYS A 92 9.29 -1.78 -10.55
C LYS A 92 9.48 -0.50 -9.72
N GLN A 93 8.46 -0.10 -8.96
CA GLN A 93 8.49 1.13 -8.14
C GLN A 93 9.18 0.94 -6.80
N THR A 94 9.52 -0.30 -6.43
CA THR A 94 10.32 -0.58 -5.24
C THR A 94 11.82 -0.58 -5.54
N MET A 95 12.18 -0.48 -6.80
CA MET A 95 13.57 -0.55 -7.26
C MET A 95 14.09 0.84 -7.56
N LYS A 96 15.38 1.03 -7.26
CA LYS A 96 16.04 2.29 -7.57
C LYS A 96 15.98 2.55 -9.08
N PRO A 97 15.57 3.76 -9.53
CA PRO A 97 15.59 4.09 -10.96
C PRO A 97 17.00 3.95 -11.53
N ARG A 98 17.09 3.47 -12.77
CA ARG A 98 18.37 3.33 -13.46
C ARG A 98 19.01 4.70 -13.67
N TYR A 99 20.32 4.77 -13.50
CA TYR A 99 21.07 5.97 -13.84
C TYR A 99 20.86 6.31 -15.31
N GLN A 100 20.60 7.57 -15.61
CA GLN A 100 20.50 8.06 -16.98
C GLN A 100 21.46 9.24 -17.14
N LYS A 101 22.29 9.14 -18.19
CA LYS A 101 23.23 10.20 -18.50
C LYS A 101 22.50 11.50 -18.82
N ARG A 102 21.38 11.41 -19.55
CA ARG A 102 20.49 12.54 -19.86
C ARG A 102 19.35 12.56 -18.86
N LYS A 103 19.30 13.58 -18.04
CA LYS A 103 18.27 13.72 -17.00
C LYS A 103 17.02 14.38 -17.57
N SER A 104 16.04 13.55 -17.98
CA SER A 104 14.73 14.05 -18.40
C SER A 104 13.90 14.42 -17.17
N LYS A 105 12.85 15.23 -17.38
CA LYS A 105 11.88 15.55 -16.34
C LYS A 105 11.24 14.28 -15.78
N LYS A 106 10.92 13.33 -16.65
CA LYS A 106 10.36 12.04 -16.24
C LYS A 106 11.30 11.29 -15.31
N HIS A 107 12.59 11.24 -15.65
CA HIS A 107 13.60 10.57 -14.83
C HIS A 107 13.74 11.23 -13.46
N LEU A 108 13.78 12.57 -13.41
CA LEU A 108 13.86 13.31 -12.15
C LEU A 108 12.65 13.01 -11.27
N ASN A 109 11.45 12.96 -11.86
CA ASN A 109 10.25 12.62 -11.11
C ASN A 109 10.29 11.19 -10.54
N GLU A 110 10.82 10.25 -11.30
CA GLU A 110 11.01 8.87 -10.84
C GLU A 110 11.96 8.81 -9.64
N VAL A 111 13.06 9.55 -9.70
CA VAL A 111 14.04 9.60 -8.61
C VAL A 111 13.42 10.24 -7.37
N TYR A 112 12.69 11.35 -7.53
CA TYR A 112 12.04 12.01 -6.41
C TYR A 112 10.98 11.12 -5.76
N THR A 113 10.17 10.43 -6.56
CA THR A 113 9.15 9.53 -6.06
C THR A 113 9.78 8.37 -5.30
N TYR A 114 10.83 7.78 -5.86
CA TYR A 114 11.55 6.70 -5.20
C TYR A 114 12.13 7.17 -3.87
N THR A 115 12.78 8.33 -3.84
CA THR A 115 13.37 8.88 -2.61
C THR A 115 12.31 9.12 -1.54
N ARG A 116 11.15 9.65 -1.94
CA ARG A 116 10.03 9.84 -1.02
C ARG A 116 9.54 8.51 -0.46
N ASN A 117 9.37 7.53 -1.32
CA ASN A 117 8.90 6.21 -0.91
C ASN A 117 9.86 5.54 0.06
N ILE A 118 11.17 5.63 -0.19
CA ILE A 118 12.18 5.08 0.72
C ILE A 118 12.08 5.74 2.09
N SER A 119 11.89 7.05 2.15
CA SER A 119 11.70 7.77 3.42
C SER A 119 10.48 7.24 4.18
N LYS A 120 9.36 7.05 3.48
CA LYS A 120 8.13 6.50 4.06
C LYS A 120 8.34 5.09 4.60
N TRP A 121 8.96 4.23 3.80
CA TRP A 121 9.10 2.81 4.13
C TRP A 121 10.09 2.58 5.26
N GLU A 122 11.19 3.33 5.30
CA GLU A 122 12.12 3.28 6.43
C GLU A 122 11.41 3.70 7.73
N ALA A 123 10.63 4.78 7.67
CA ALA A 123 9.86 5.24 8.83
C ALA A 123 8.81 4.22 9.26
N ALA A 124 8.14 3.56 8.28
CA ALA A 124 7.14 2.54 8.58
C ALA A 124 7.76 1.31 9.24
N LYS A 125 8.94 0.90 8.80
CA LYS A 125 9.67 -0.23 9.42
C LYS A 125 10.02 0.09 10.86
N GLU A 126 10.52 1.29 11.13
CA GLU A 126 10.87 1.71 12.48
C GLU A 126 9.63 1.85 13.36
N PHE A 127 8.57 2.45 12.82
CA PHE A 127 7.28 2.55 13.51
C PHE A 127 6.76 1.15 13.90
N ALA A 128 6.83 0.21 12.97
CA ALA A 128 6.38 -1.15 13.21
C ALA A 128 7.21 -1.81 14.32
N ARG A 129 8.54 -1.65 14.26
CA ARG A 129 9.44 -2.19 15.28
C ARG A 129 9.10 -1.64 16.68
N GLN A 130 8.86 -0.33 16.78
CA GLN A 130 8.53 0.33 18.04
C GLN A 130 7.18 -0.10 18.61
N ASN A 131 6.26 -0.51 17.75
CA ASN A 131 4.91 -0.91 18.16
C ASN A 131 4.69 -2.42 18.17
N ASP A 132 5.75 -3.19 18.01
CA ASP A 132 5.71 -4.66 17.99
C ASP A 132 4.75 -5.22 16.95
N ILE A 133 4.74 -4.59 15.78
CA ILE A 133 4.00 -5.02 14.60
C ILE A 133 4.97 -5.12 13.42
N SER A 134 4.47 -5.48 12.24
CA SER A 134 5.30 -5.67 11.05
C SER A 134 4.91 -4.70 9.95
N PHE A 135 5.83 -4.41 9.05
CA PHE A 135 5.56 -3.67 7.83
C PHE A 135 6.02 -4.52 6.64
N GLN A 136 5.17 -4.61 5.62
CA GLN A 136 5.48 -5.39 4.42
C GLN A 136 4.96 -4.70 3.17
N ILE A 137 5.80 -4.66 2.13
CA ILE A 137 5.40 -4.20 0.81
C ILE A 137 4.90 -5.41 0.03
N LEU A 138 3.70 -5.28 -0.55
CA LEU A 138 3.12 -6.31 -1.40
C LEU A 138 3.25 -5.87 -2.84
N THR A 139 4.07 -6.59 -3.60
CA THR A 139 4.19 -6.40 -5.04
C THR A 139 3.25 -7.38 -5.75
N GLU A 140 3.21 -7.32 -7.10
CA GLU A 140 2.44 -8.28 -7.88
C GLU A 140 2.80 -9.73 -7.54
N ASN A 141 4.04 -9.98 -7.14
CA ASN A 141 4.49 -11.34 -6.80
C ASN A 141 3.78 -11.86 -5.54
N GLU A 142 3.74 -11.05 -4.47
CA GLU A 142 3.06 -11.43 -3.23
C GLU A 142 1.55 -11.52 -3.44
N LEU A 143 0.97 -10.57 -4.16
CA LEU A 143 -0.47 -10.54 -4.42
C LEU A 143 -0.92 -11.79 -5.17
N LYS A 144 -0.16 -12.23 -6.16
CA LYS A 144 -0.45 -13.48 -6.88
C LYS A 144 -0.39 -14.69 -5.97
N LYS A 145 0.60 -14.75 -5.08
CA LYS A 145 0.72 -15.84 -4.10
C LYS A 145 -0.47 -15.86 -3.13
N MET A 146 -1.08 -14.70 -2.89
CA MET A 146 -2.27 -14.59 -2.06
C MET A 146 -3.55 -14.97 -2.82
N GLY A 147 -3.45 -15.35 -4.08
CA GLY A 147 -4.58 -15.78 -4.90
C GLY A 147 -5.24 -14.68 -5.71
N MET A 148 -4.64 -13.51 -5.79
CA MET A 148 -5.20 -12.40 -6.56
C MET A 148 -4.85 -12.49 -8.04
N LYS A 149 -5.77 -12.00 -8.88
CA LYS A 149 -5.56 -11.92 -10.32
C LYS A 149 -4.95 -10.57 -10.64
N ILE A 150 -3.68 -10.57 -10.95
CA ILE A 150 -2.93 -9.37 -11.27
C ILE A 150 -2.55 -9.42 -12.75
N PRO A 151 -3.15 -8.58 -13.59
CA PRO A 151 -2.78 -8.53 -15.01
C PRO A 151 -1.40 -7.91 -15.19
N TYR A 152 -0.72 -8.33 -16.23
CA TYR A 152 0.56 -7.78 -16.63
C TYR A 152 0.40 -6.61 -17.59
#